data_78510809b41c729a743aea188e10e1a7
#
_entry.id   78510809b41c729a743aea188e10e1a7
#
_cell.length_a   1.000
_cell.length_b   1.000
_cell.length_c   1.000
_cell.angle_alpha   90.00
_cell.angle_beta   90.00
_cell.angle_gamma   90.00
#
_symmetry.space_group_name_H-M   'P 1'
#
loop_
_entity.id
_entity.type
_entity.pdbx_description
1 polymer ?
#
loop_
_entity_poly.entity_id
_entity_poly.type
_entity_poly.pdbx_seq_one_letter_code
_entity_poly.pdbx_strand_id
1 'polypeptide(L)'
;MDLLVAGFPCQDYSVATSGAKGIEGQKGVLWWEIHEVLLKKKPNYMLLENVDRLLTSPGIKKQPGRDFGIILRTLSELGYGVSWKMINAADYGYPQRRRRTFIFAFRKGTNFYDDIYNIAREDNNKIERFIKNMVPFSSTMSNKLVTNIQNVDLNLIESLEEFSKKFSFKNGFKKTGIMIDGRVFMTDYIPESRKETTIGELLISAINNKDLYLSSEEIEKFKKQKKGFQTVKTSRTGHKYQYGMGSMQFPDPIDKPARTIVTSESTVSRMTHVIKDPGNNRLRVLSPVETERINTFPDGWTELEGVIDSNRYFTMGNALVVDLVKEIGEEMLKIINKDR
;
A
#
# COMPACT_ATOMS: atom_id res chain seq x y z
N MET A 1 -20.41 1.09 -16.71
CA MET A 1 -18.95 1.14 -16.39
C MET A 1 -18.60 -0.16 -15.69
N ASP A 2 -17.73 -0.96 -16.27
CA ASP A 2 -17.47 -2.31 -15.77
C ASP A 2 -16.48 -2.31 -14.60
N LEU A 3 -15.45 -1.47 -14.68
CA LEU A 3 -14.37 -1.39 -13.70
C LEU A 3 -14.05 0.07 -13.33
N LEU A 4 -13.87 0.34 -12.04
CA LEU A 4 -13.28 1.55 -11.50
C LEU A 4 -11.93 1.21 -10.88
N VAL A 5 -10.87 1.91 -11.26
CA VAL A 5 -9.55 1.81 -10.62
C VAL A 5 -9.20 3.15 -10.00
N ALA A 6 -8.84 3.16 -8.71
CA ALA A 6 -8.48 4.39 -8.01
C ALA A 6 -7.48 4.15 -6.88
N GLY A 7 -6.45 5.02 -6.81
CA GLY A 7 -5.64 5.23 -5.62
C GLY A 7 -6.09 6.54 -4.95
N PHE A 8 -6.46 6.48 -3.69
CA PHE A 8 -6.85 7.71 -2.98
C PHE A 8 -5.76 8.14 -2.00
N PRO A 9 -5.61 9.45 -1.72
CA PRO A 9 -4.49 9.97 -0.95
C PRO A 9 -4.35 9.33 0.42
N CYS A 10 -3.10 8.96 0.71
CA CYS A 10 -2.70 8.34 1.97
C CYS A 10 -2.17 9.34 3.01
N GLN A 11 -2.12 10.63 2.70
CA GLN A 11 -1.36 11.59 3.52
C GLN A 11 -1.93 11.74 4.93
N ASP A 12 -3.23 11.54 5.12
CA ASP A 12 -3.86 11.52 6.44
C ASP A 12 -3.78 10.14 7.13
N TYR A 13 -3.31 9.10 6.42
CA TYR A 13 -3.07 7.75 6.96
C TYR A 13 -1.59 7.44 7.16
N SER A 14 -0.66 8.23 6.59
CA SER A 14 0.78 7.98 6.62
C SER A 14 1.42 8.32 7.97
N VAL A 15 2.36 7.48 8.43
CA VAL A 15 3.21 7.76 9.61
C VAL A 15 4.14 8.96 9.42
N ALA A 16 4.45 9.32 8.17
CA ALA A 16 5.33 10.44 7.85
C ALA A 16 4.67 11.81 8.12
N THR A 17 3.35 11.86 8.25
CA THR A 17 2.60 13.11 8.47
C THR A 17 2.22 13.26 9.93
N SER A 18 2.84 14.21 10.64
CA SER A 18 2.44 14.57 12.00
C SER A 18 1.04 15.20 12.00
N GLY A 19 0.10 14.62 12.76
CA GLY A 19 -1.26 15.12 12.86
C GLY A 19 -2.25 14.56 11.84
N ALA A 20 -1.91 13.44 11.20
CA ALA A 20 -2.84 12.68 10.33
C ALA A 20 -4.19 12.42 11.01
N LYS A 21 -5.31 12.75 10.35
CA LYS A 21 -6.68 12.66 10.84
C LYS A 21 -7.48 11.50 10.25
N GLY A 22 -6.89 10.73 9.36
CA GLY A 22 -7.58 9.65 8.68
C GLY A 22 -8.68 10.16 7.74
N ILE A 23 -9.84 9.51 7.73
CA ILE A 23 -10.97 9.85 6.87
C ILE A 23 -11.59 11.22 7.16
N GLU A 24 -11.37 11.80 8.34
CA GLU A 24 -11.82 13.14 8.73
C GLU A 24 -10.85 14.25 8.30
N GLY A 25 -9.64 13.91 7.83
CA GLY A 25 -8.69 14.88 7.32
C GLY A 25 -9.08 15.41 5.95
N GLN A 26 -8.57 16.58 5.56
CA GLN A 26 -8.89 17.21 4.26
C GLN A 26 -8.66 16.27 3.06
N LYS A 27 -7.72 15.35 3.15
CA LYS A 27 -7.41 14.36 2.10
C LYS A 27 -8.12 13.02 2.31
N GLY A 28 -8.60 12.72 3.51
CA GLY A 28 -9.51 11.62 3.79
C GLY A 28 -10.90 11.83 3.19
N VAL A 29 -11.28 13.08 2.98
CA VAL A 29 -12.52 13.49 2.28
C VAL A 29 -12.61 12.91 0.86
N LEU A 30 -11.48 12.63 0.20
CA LEU A 30 -11.48 12.04 -1.16
C LEU A 30 -12.05 10.62 -1.25
N TRP A 31 -12.21 9.91 -0.13
CA TRP A 31 -13.04 8.72 -0.10
C TRP A 31 -14.49 9.04 -0.52
N TRP A 32 -15.03 10.16 -0.09
CA TRP A 32 -16.40 10.55 -0.40
C TRP A 32 -16.59 10.94 -1.86
N GLU A 33 -15.55 11.43 -2.54
CA GLU A 33 -15.58 11.64 -4.00
C GLU A 33 -15.68 10.30 -4.75
N ILE A 34 -14.94 9.27 -4.30
CA ILE A 34 -15.10 7.91 -4.82
C ILE A 34 -16.52 7.41 -4.56
N HIS A 35 -17.03 7.59 -3.35
CA HIS A 35 -18.41 7.21 -2.98
C HIS A 35 -19.47 7.85 -3.88
N GLU A 36 -19.33 9.14 -4.20
CA GLU A 36 -20.20 9.84 -5.14
C GLU A 36 -20.16 9.23 -6.57
N VAL A 37 -18.97 8.85 -7.02
CA VAL A 37 -18.83 8.14 -8.30
C VAL A 37 -19.55 6.79 -8.25
N LEU A 38 -19.46 6.05 -7.13
CA LEU A 38 -20.13 4.77 -6.96
C LEU A 38 -21.65 4.90 -6.98
N LEU A 39 -22.21 5.91 -6.31
CA LEU A 39 -23.65 6.20 -6.35
C LEU A 39 -24.16 6.43 -7.77
N LYS A 40 -23.39 7.18 -8.57
CA LYS A 40 -23.80 7.59 -9.93
C LYS A 40 -23.51 6.54 -10.99
N LYS A 41 -22.35 5.88 -10.94
CA LYS A 41 -21.87 5.00 -12.02
C LYS A 41 -22.06 3.51 -11.75
N LYS A 42 -22.13 3.11 -10.48
CA LYS A 42 -22.39 1.73 -10.03
C LYS A 42 -21.56 0.69 -10.80
N PRO A 43 -20.21 0.82 -10.84
CA PRO A 43 -19.36 -0.15 -11.55
C PRO A 43 -19.57 -1.55 -10.97
N ASN A 44 -19.50 -2.59 -11.82
CA ASN A 44 -19.61 -3.96 -11.32
C ASN A 44 -18.40 -4.35 -10.48
N TYR A 45 -17.22 -3.80 -10.81
CA TYR A 45 -15.95 -4.11 -10.13
C TYR A 45 -15.14 -2.86 -9.83
N MET A 46 -14.34 -2.94 -8.77
CA MET A 46 -13.40 -1.88 -8.41
C MET A 46 -12.09 -2.47 -7.95
N LEU A 47 -10.99 -1.79 -8.30
CA LEU A 47 -9.68 -1.98 -7.68
C LEU A 47 -9.25 -0.67 -7.05
N LEU A 48 -9.15 -0.66 -5.73
CA LEU A 48 -8.68 0.49 -4.98
C LEU A 48 -7.31 0.17 -4.35
N GLU A 49 -6.49 1.19 -4.17
CA GLU A 49 -5.18 1.05 -3.52
C GLU A 49 -5.01 2.10 -2.43
N ASN A 50 -4.34 1.69 -1.36
CA ASN A 50 -3.90 2.60 -0.30
C ASN A 50 -2.67 2.03 0.45
N VAL A 51 -2.11 2.83 1.36
CA VAL A 51 -1.03 2.36 2.24
C VAL A 51 -1.54 1.33 3.26
N ASP A 52 -0.63 0.48 3.74
CA ASP A 52 -0.90 -0.57 4.73
C ASP A 52 -1.51 -0.02 6.04
N ARG A 53 -1.19 1.22 6.41
CA ARG A 53 -1.70 1.88 7.60
C ARG A 53 -3.22 2.13 7.57
N LEU A 54 -3.87 2.13 6.43
CA LEU A 54 -5.32 2.22 6.32
C LEU A 54 -6.02 1.19 7.22
N LEU A 55 -5.49 -0.02 7.29
CA LEU A 55 -6.07 -1.12 8.10
C LEU A 55 -6.12 -0.83 9.61
N THR A 56 -5.32 0.13 10.09
CA THR A 56 -5.26 0.51 11.51
C THR A 56 -5.65 1.97 11.76
N SER A 57 -6.02 2.73 10.71
CA SER A 57 -6.40 4.15 10.82
C SER A 57 -7.66 4.33 11.69
N PRO A 58 -7.76 5.44 12.46
CA PRO A 58 -6.83 6.56 12.65
C PRO A 58 -5.66 6.27 13.60
N GLY A 59 -5.48 5.06 14.04
CA GLY A 59 -4.35 4.60 14.83
C GLY A 59 -4.74 3.87 16.12
N ILE A 60 -3.85 2.98 16.58
CA ILE A 60 -4.08 2.02 17.67
C ILE A 60 -4.49 2.69 19.00
N LYS A 61 -4.06 3.92 19.26
CA LYS A 61 -4.37 4.66 20.50
C LYS A 61 -5.71 5.39 20.49
N LYS A 62 -6.46 5.34 19.36
CA LYS A 62 -7.76 6.03 19.22
C LYS A 62 -8.86 4.99 18.97
N GLN A 63 -9.23 4.82 17.70
CA GLN A 63 -10.22 3.86 17.22
C GLN A 63 -9.58 3.02 16.09
N PRO A 64 -8.72 2.04 16.43
CA PRO A 64 -8.02 1.29 15.40
C PRO A 64 -9.00 0.60 14.45
N GLY A 65 -8.76 0.76 13.14
CA GLY A 65 -9.59 0.20 12.08
C GLY A 65 -10.87 0.97 11.74
N ARG A 66 -11.18 2.07 12.44
CA ARG A 66 -12.40 2.86 12.19
C ARG A 66 -12.52 3.29 10.73
N ASP A 67 -11.48 3.89 10.19
CA ASP A 67 -11.55 4.49 8.86
C ASP A 67 -11.72 3.44 7.77
N PHE A 68 -11.03 2.31 7.87
CA PHE A 68 -11.26 1.19 6.95
C PHE A 68 -12.63 0.54 7.18
N GLY A 69 -13.09 0.47 8.41
CA GLY A 69 -14.44 0.02 8.75
C GLY A 69 -15.53 0.88 8.10
N ILE A 70 -15.36 2.22 8.09
CA ILE A 70 -16.29 3.15 7.40
C ILE A 70 -16.28 2.87 5.89
N ILE A 71 -15.12 2.66 5.28
CA ILE A 71 -15.01 2.30 3.86
C ILE A 71 -15.77 1.00 3.56
N LEU A 72 -15.54 -0.04 4.35
CA LEU A 72 -16.23 -1.33 4.20
C LEU A 72 -17.73 -1.19 4.41
N ARG A 73 -18.17 -0.44 5.43
CA ARG A 73 -19.58 -0.21 5.72
C ARG A 73 -20.29 0.51 4.59
N THR A 74 -19.73 1.61 4.09
CA THR A 74 -20.31 2.36 2.98
C THR A 74 -20.37 1.55 1.69
N LEU A 75 -19.36 0.72 1.40
CA LEU A 75 -19.39 -0.21 0.28
C LEU A 75 -20.48 -1.27 0.44
N SER A 76 -20.67 -1.81 1.64
CA SER A 76 -21.74 -2.76 1.93
C SER A 76 -23.13 -2.15 1.70
N GLU A 77 -23.36 -0.92 2.18
CA GLU A 77 -24.61 -0.18 1.98
C GLU A 77 -24.91 0.10 0.50
N LEU A 78 -23.86 0.26 -0.31
CA LEU A 78 -24.00 0.38 -1.77
C LEU A 78 -24.14 -0.98 -2.49
N GLY A 79 -24.20 -2.09 -1.75
CA GLY A 79 -24.36 -3.43 -2.29
C GLY A 79 -23.08 -4.04 -2.87
N TYR A 80 -21.91 -3.66 -2.35
CA TYR A 80 -20.64 -4.28 -2.74
C TYR A 80 -20.15 -5.28 -1.70
N GLY A 81 -19.67 -6.41 -2.17
CA GLY A 81 -18.71 -7.25 -1.46
C GLY A 81 -17.30 -6.71 -1.66
N VAL A 82 -16.40 -7.00 -0.72
CA VAL A 82 -15.03 -6.49 -0.74
C VAL A 82 -14.06 -7.57 -0.34
N SER A 83 -12.98 -7.75 -1.08
CA SER A 83 -11.80 -8.48 -0.61
C SER A 83 -10.59 -7.54 -0.55
N TRP A 84 -9.69 -7.75 0.39
CA TRP A 84 -8.48 -6.95 0.49
C TRP A 84 -7.27 -7.80 0.85
N LYS A 85 -6.09 -7.32 0.42
CA LYS A 85 -4.80 -7.89 0.80
C LYS A 85 -3.75 -6.80 0.93
N MET A 86 -3.05 -6.77 2.05
CA MET A 86 -1.87 -5.92 2.23
C MET A 86 -0.65 -6.64 1.68
N ILE A 87 -0.11 -6.17 0.58
CA ILE A 87 0.97 -6.80 -0.18
C ILE A 87 2.24 -5.97 -0.03
N ASN A 88 3.37 -6.63 0.27
CA ASN A 88 4.70 -6.07 0.11
C ASN A 88 5.29 -6.63 -1.20
N ALA A 89 5.58 -5.77 -2.15
CA ALA A 89 6.01 -6.20 -3.48
C ALA A 89 7.27 -7.09 -3.45
N ALA A 90 8.24 -6.80 -2.58
CA ALA A 90 9.45 -7.60 -2.46
C ALA A 90 9.20 -9.07 -2.06
N ASP A 91 8.15 -9.35 -1.29
CA ASP A 91 7.81 -10.72 -0.90
C ASP A 91 7.43 -11.60 -2.11
N TYR A 92 7.07 -10.97 -3.22
CA TYR A 92 6.68 -11.62 -4.48
C TYR A 92 7.71 -11.45 -5.60
N GLY A 93 8.97 -11.17 -5.24
CA GLY A 93 10.11 -11.12 -6.16
C GLY A 93 10.35 -9.75 -6.81
N TYR A 94 9.53 -8.75 -6.53
CA TYR A 94 9.72 -7.42 -7.08
C TYR A 94 10.82 -6.63 -6.36
N PRO A 95 11.51 -5.72 -7.06
CA PRO A 95 12.73 -5.10 -6.55
C PRO A 95 12.51 -4.01 -5.50
N GLN A 96 11.31 -3.90 -4.92
CA GLN A 96 10.99 -2.87 -3.96
C GLN A 96 10.19 -3.39 -2.76
N ARG A 97 10.61 -3.05 -1.55
CA ARG A 97 9.84 -3.24 -0.31
C ARG A 97 8.77 -2.15 -0.20
N ARG A 98 7.68 -2.31 -0.98
CA ARG A 98 6.55 -1.38 -1.03
C ARG A 98 5.29 -2.07 -0.54
N ARG A 99 4.84 -1.71 0.65
CA ARG A 99 3.62 -2.24 1.26
C ARG A 99 2.42 -1.42 0.83
N ARG A 100 1.41 -2.09 0.27
CA ARG A 100 0.15 -1.49 -0.14
C ARG A 100 -1.02 -2.41 0.18
N THR A 101 -2.15 -1.81 0.55
CA THR A 101 -3.42 -2.52 0.67
C THR A 101 -4.17 -2.37 -0.64
N PHE A 102 -4.33 -3.48 -1.33
CA PHE A 102 -5.19 -3.57 -2.51
C PHE A 102 -6.57 -4.03 -2.05
N ILE A 103 -7.60 -3.37 -2.57
CA ILE A 103 -9.00 -3.58 -2.21
C ILE A 103 -9.75 -3.86 -3.51
N PHE A 104 -10.27 -5.06 -3.65
CA PHE A 104 -11.10 -5.48 -4.77
C PHE A 104 -12.56 -5.51 -4.30
N ALA A 105 -13.40 -4.70 -4.92
CA ALA A 105 -14.83 -4.71 -4.62
C ALA A 105 -15.62 -5.18 -5.85
N PHE A 106 -16.71 -5.89 -5.58
CA PHE A 106 -17.58 -6.53 -6.56
C PHE A 106 -19.04 -6.34 -6.17
N ARG A 107 -19.88 -5.96 -7.12
CA ARG A 107 -21.25 -5.53 -6.87
C ARG A 107 -22.20 -6.73 -6.77
N LYS A 108 -23.21 -6.63 -5.92
CA LYS A 108 -24.34 -7.55 -5.85
C LYS A 108 -25.01 -7.69 -7.23
N GLY A 109 -25.28 -8.93 -7.61
CA GLY A 109 -25.77 -9.29 -8.95
C GLY A 109 -24.66 -9.63 -9.96
N THR A 110 -23.39 -9.66 -9.54
CA THR A 110 -22.33 -10.36 -10.26
C THR A 110 -22.25 -11.81 -9.79
N ASN A 111 -21.90 -12.75 -10.69
CA ASN A 111 -21.74 -14.15 -10.32
C ASN A 111 -20.73 -14.32 -9.17
N PHE A 112 -19.64 -13.53 -9.21
CA PHE A 112 -18.64 -13.55 -8.17
C PHE A 112 -19.17 -13.12 -6.78
N TYR A 113 -20.06 -12.13 -6.73
CA TYR A 113 -20.73 -11.76 -5.48
C TYR A 113 -21.59 -12.90 -4.93
N ASP A 114 -22.41 -13.49 -5.80
CA ASP A 114 -23.39 -14.52 -5.43
C ASP A 114 -22.68 -15.80 -4.95
N ASP A 115 -21.59 -16.18 -5.62
CA ASP A 115 -20.74 -17.31 -5.19
C ASP A 115 -20.22 -17.11 -3.76
N ILE A 116 -19.68 -15.91 -3.48
CA ILE A 116 -19.10 -15.60 -2.17
C ILE A 116 -20.20 -15.47 -1.10
N TYR A 117 -21.30 -14.84 -1.45
CA TYR A 117 -22.44 -14.70 -0.53
C TYR A 117 -22.97 -16.06 -0.08
N ASN A 118 -23.11 -17.01 -1.01
CA ASN A 118 -23.52 -18.36 -0.70
C ASN A 118 -22.50 -19.09 0.20
N ILE A 119 -21.21 -18.99 -0.14
CA ILE A 119 -20.13 -19.57 0.69
C ILE A 119 -20.17 -19.02 2.12
N ALA A 120 -20.38 -17.71 2.27
CA ALA A 120 -20.39 -17.06 3.58
C ALA A 120 -21.59 -17.44 4.46
N ARG A 121 -22.67 -17.96 3.88
CA ARG A 121 -23.85 -18.42 4.63
C ARG A 121 -23.78 -19.89 5.03
N GLU A 122 -23.08 -20.70 4.23
CA GLU A 122 -23.14 -22.15 4.40
C GLU A 122 -22.17 -22.69 5.46
N ASP A 123 -20.92 -22.22 5.47
CA ASP A 123 -19.90 -22.81 6.36
C ASP A 123 -18.68 -21.89 6.55
N ASN A 124 -18.30 -21.65 7.80
CA ASN A 124 -17.07 -20.89 8.15
C ASN A 124 -15.80 -21.55 7.59
N ASN A 125 -15.74 -22.87 7.46
CA ASN A 125 -14.58 -23.57 6.90
C ASN A 125 -14.44 -23.32 5.39
N LYS A 126 -15.56 -23.15 4.67
CA LYS A 126 -15.54 -22.76 3.26
C LYS A 126 -15.01 -21.34 3.07
N ILE A 127 -15.36 -20.40 3.97
CA ILE A 127 -14.80 -19.05 3.98
C ILE A 127 -13.29 -19.07 4.21
N GLU A 128 -12.78 -19.90 5.12
CA GLU A 128 -11.34 -20.04 5.34
C GLU A 128 -10.63 -20.48 4.07
N ARG A 129 -11.15 -21.50 3.40
CA ARG A 129 -10.61 -21.98 2.14
C ARG A 129 -10.67 -20.90 1.06
N PHE A 130 -11.75 -20.12 1.04
CA PHE A 130 -11.89 -19.00 0.11
C PHE A 130 -10.85 -17.90 0.38
N ILE A 131 -10.66 -17.48 1.63
CA ILE A 131 -9.65 -16.46 2.00
C ILE A 131 -8.24 -16.93 1.65
N LYS A 132 -7.95 -18.23 1.78
CA LYS A 132 -6.67 -18.82 1.40
C LYS A 132 -6.42 -18.72 -0.10
N ASN A 133 -7.45 -18.93 -0.90
CA ASN A 133 -7.40 -18.95 -2.37
C ASN A 133 -7.97 -17.67 -2.97
N MET A 134 -7.90 -16.55 -2.25
CA MET A 134 -8.62 -15.33 -2.59
C MET A 134 -8.14 -14.72 -3.91
N VAL A 135 -9.00 -14.78 -4.90
CA VAL A 135 -8.88 -14.13 -6.19
C VAL A 135 -9.30 -12.66 -6.03
N PRO A 136 -8.61 -11.65 -6.58
CA PRO A 136 -7.52 -11.76 -7.56
C PRO A 136 -6.10 -11.84 -6.96
N PHE A 137 -5.95 -12.22 -5.70
CA PHE A 137 -4.67 -12.18 -4.99
C PHE A 137 -4.03 -13.55 -4.78
N SER A 138 -4.52 -14.61 -5.45
CA SER A 138 -4.19 -15.99 -5.07
C SER A 138 -3.33 -16.78 -6.05
N SER A 139 -3.47 -16.59 -7.36
CA SER A 139 -2.84 -17.54 -8.30
C SER A 139 -1.33 -17.35 -8.40
N THR A 140 -0.86 -16.12 -8.26
CA THR A 140 0.56 -15.77 -8.32
C THR A 140 1.13 -15.33 -6.98
N MET A 141 0.27 -15.08 -5.98
CA MET A 141 0.63 -14.59 -4.66
C MET A 141 0.26 -15.60 -3.59
N SER A 142 0.83 -16.81 -3.69
CA SER A 142 0.59 -17.86 -2.71
C SER A 142 1.00 -17.43 -1.30
N ASN A 143 0.25 -17.92 -0.32
CA ASN A 143 0.43 -17.54 1.07
C ASN A 143 -0.03 -18.65 2.03
N LYS A 144 0.54 -18.61 3.24
CA LYS A 144 0.14 -19.47 4.35
C LYS A 144 -0.62 -18.64 5.38
N LEU A 145 -1.84 -19.00 5.69
CA LEU A 145 -2.60 -18.39 6.78
C LEU A 145 -1.95 -18.71 8.14
N VAL A 146 -1.89 -17.74 9.02
CA VAL A 146 -1.12 -17.82 10.28
C VAL A 146 -2.01 -17.83 11.49
N THR A 147 -3.20 -17.25 11.40
CA THR A 147 -4.10 -17.09 12.53
C THR A 147 -5.48 -17.63 12.19
N ASN A 148 -6.24 -18.00 13.23
CA ASN A 148 -7.65 -18.28 13.05
C ASN A 148 -8.37 -17.07 12.46
N ILE A 149 -9.40 -17.34 11.66
CA ILE A 149 -10.23 -16.29 11.10
C ILE A 149 -10.91 -15.53 12.23
N GLN A 150 -10.78 -14.21 12.19
CA GLN A 150 -11.53 -13.30 13.02
C GLN A 150 -12.71 -12.78 12.21
N ASN A 151 -13.83 -12.60 12.86
CA ASN A 151 -15.02 -12.04 12.24
C ASN A 151 -15.52 -10.81 13.00
N VAL A 152 -16.18 -9.93 12.29
CA VAL A 152 -16.89 -8.77 12.82
C VAL A 152 -18.09 -8.46 11.93
N ASP A 153 -19.21 -8.13 12.55
CA ASP A 153 -20.40 -7.69 11.83
C ASP A 153 -20.49 -6.16 11.92
N LEU A 154 -20.38 -5.50 10.77
CA LEU A 154 -20.47 -4.05 10.67
C LEU A 154 -21.90 -3.53 10.80
N ASN A 155 -22.92 -4.41 10.68
CA ASN A 155 -24.34 -4.07 10.76
C ASN A 155 -24.83 -3.90 12.21
N LEU A 156 -24.05 -4.30 13.21
CA LEU A 156 -24.42 -4.17 14.62
C LEU A 156 -24.59 -2.73 15.12
N ILE A 157 -24.06 -1.75 14.37
CA ILE A 157 -24.21 -0.32 14.65
C ILE A 157 -25.14 0.27 13.59
N GLU A 158 -26.29 0.82 14.02
CA GLU A 158 -27.38 1.18 13.12
C GLU A 158 -27.02 2.27 12.08
N SER A 159 -26.40 3.36 12.54
CA SER A 159 -26.09 4.49 11.63
C SER A 159 -24.59 4.65 11.39
N LEU A 160 -24.22 5.21 10.24
CA LEU A 160 -22.84 5.53 9.89
C LEU A 160 -22.24 6.57 10.86
N GLU A 161 -23.07 7.50 11.38
CA GLU A 161 -22.64 8.48 12.36
C GLU A 161 -22.24 7.81 13.68
N GLU A 162 -23.07 6.90 14.18
CA GLU A 162 -22.75 6.12 15.38
C GLU A 162 -21.56 5.19 15.15
N PHE A 163 -21.48 4.58 13.96
CA PHE A 163 -20.35 3.76 13.56
C PHE A 163 -19.03 4.55 13.64
N SER A 164 -19.01 5.76 13.08
CA SER A 164 -17.82 6.64 13.14
C SER A 164 -17.41 6.96 14.58
N LYS A 165 -18.36 7.11 15.51
CA LYS A 165 -18.09 7.44 16.91
C LYS A 165 -17.69 6.24 17.76
N LYS A 166 -18.29 5.07 17.52
CA LYS A 166 -18.21 3.89 18.41
C LYS A 166 -17.33 2.78 17.90
N PHE A 167 -17.22 2.62 16.56
CA PHE A 167 -16.50 1.49 16.00
C PHE A 167 -15.01 1.54 16.31
N SER A 168 -14.51 0.45 16.82
CA SER A 168 -13.10 0.23 17.07
C SER A 168 -12.81 -1.26 17.06
N PHE A 169 -11.83 -1.69 16.31
CA PHE A 169 -11.40 -3.07 16.28
C PHE A 169 -9.99 -3.20 16.85
N LYS A 170 -9.84 -3.92 17.96
CA LYS A 170 -8.55 -4.09 18.66
C LYS A 170 -7.46 -4.48 17.66
N ASN A 171 -6.40 -3.68 17.59
CA ASN A 171 -5.28 -3.82 16.67
C ASN A 171 -5.57 -3.53 15.18
N GLY A 172 -6.78 -3.07 14.83
CA GLY A 172 -7.19 -2.81 13.45
C GLY A 172 -7.49 -4.08 12.65
N PHE A 173 -7.75 -3.91 11.36
CA PHE A 173 -8.04 -5.03 10.46
C PHE A 173 -6.78 -5.84 10.14
N LYS A 174 -6.96 -7.13 9.85
CA LYS A 174 -5.90 -8.05 9.47
C LYS A 174 -5.42 -7.81 8.04
N LYS A 175 -4.26 -8.39 7.69
CA LYS A 175 -3.61 -8.18 6.38
C LYS A 175 -4.43 -8.64 5.19
N THR A 176 -5.34 -9.58 5.38
CA THR A 176 -6.22 -10.07 4.33
C THR A 176 -7.59 -10.39 4.90
N GLY A 177 -8.61 -10.23 4.09
CA GLY A 177 -9.97 -10.54 4.50
C GLY A 177 -10.98 -10.30 3.39
N ILE A 178 -12.22 -10.62 3.73
CA ILE A 178 -13.39 -10.42 2.90
C ILE A 178 -14.52 -9.80 3.72
N MET A 179 -15.27 -8.93 3.11
CA MET A 179 -16.55 -8.43 3.62
C MET A 179 -17.65 -8.78 2.62
N ILE A 180 -18.71 -9.37 3.10
CA ILE A 180 -19.92 -9.66 2.32
C ILE A 180 -21.15 -9.39 3.19
N ASP A 181 -22.06 -8.58 2.67
CA ASP A 181 -23.30 -8.22 3.38
C ASP A 181 -23.04 -7.69 4.81
N GLY A 182 -22.02 -6.84 4.96
CA GLY A 182 -21.60 -6.24 6.24
C GLY A 182 -20.84 -7.20 7.18
N ARG A 183 -20.78 -8.49 6.89
CA ARG A 183 -20.01 -9.46 7.66
C ARG A 183 -18.58 -9.56 7.16
N VAL A 184 -17.63 -9.33 8.04
CA VAL A 184 -16.19 -9.32 7.75
C VAL A 184 -15.56 -10.59 8.30
N PHE A 185 -14.73 -11.22 7.48
CA PHE A 185 -13.88 -12.35 7.84
C PHE A 185 -12.44 -12.00 7.46
N MET A 186 -11.49 -12.13 8.40
CA MET A 186 -10.12 -11.67 8.17
C MET A 186 -9.10 -12.46 8.96
N THR A 187 -7.87 -12.49 8.44
CA THR A 187 -6.74 -13.18 9.06
C THR A 187 -5.41 -12.53 8.67
N ASP A 188 -4.35 -12.89 9.38
CA ASP A 188 -2.99 -12.60 8.96
C ASP A 188 -2.44 -13.74 8.10
N TYR A 189 -1.43 -13.44 7.29
CA TYR A 189 -0.77 -14.40 6.43
C TYR A 189 0.74 -14.16 6.36
N ILE A 190 1.49 -15.22 6.02
CA ILE A 190 2.88 -15.16 5.62
C ILE A 190 2.92 -15.42 4.12
N PRO A 191 3.54 -14.54 3.31
CA PRO A 191 3.71 -14.80 1.89
C PRO A 191 4.65 -15.98 1.66
N GLU A 192 4.37 -16.78 0.66
CA GLU A 192 5.34 -17.71 0.10
C GLU A 192 6.24 -16.91 -0.83
N SER A 193 7.38 -16.45 -0.28
CA SER A 193 8.26 -15.51 -0.95
C SER A 193 8.87 -16.11 -2.20
N ARG A 194 8.90 -15.33 -3.28
CA ARG A 194 9.68 -15.63 -4.48
C ARG A 194 11.11 -15.18 -4.31
N LYS A 195 12.00 -15.60 -5.22
CA LYS A 195 13.38 -15.08 -5.27
C LYS A 195 13.33 -13.55 -5.39
N GLU A 196 13.99 -12.87 -4.48
CA GLU A 196 14.05 -11.41 -4.46
C GLU A 196 14.87 -10.89 -5.65
N THR A 197 14.39 -9.84 -6.31
CA THR A 197 15.17 -9.01 -7.23
C THR A 197 15.86 -7.91 -6.42
N THR A 198 17.15 -7.80 -6.57
CA THR A 198 17.98 -6.86 -5.79
C THR A 198 18.16 -5.53 -6.51
N ILE A 199 18.54 -4.47 -5.78
CA ILE A 199 18.92 -3.18 -6.39
C ILE A 199 20.06 -3.40 -7.38
N GLY A 200 21.05 -4.22 -7.02
CA GLY A 200 22.25 -4.45 -7.82
C GLY A 200 21.99 -4.97 -9.22
N GLU A 201 20.92 -5.78 -9.39
CA GLU A 201 20.49 -6.29 -10.69
C GLU A 201 19.92 -5.20 -11.63
N LEU A 202 19.55 -4.04 -11.09
CA LEU A 202 18.89 -2.96 -11.82
C LEU A 202 19.79 -1.73 -12.05
N LEU A 203 20.97 -1.68 -11.40
CA LEU A 203 21.86 -0.54 -11.45
C LEU A 203 22.49 -0.38 -12.84
N ILE A 204 22.67 0.87 -13.22
CA ILE A 204 23.48 1.27 -14.36
C ILE A 204 24.91 1.47 -13.85
N SER A 205 25.85 0.73 -14.41
CA SER A 205 27.26 0.78 -14.02
C SER A 205 27.94 2.00 -14.59
N ALA A 206 28.75 2.71 -13.78
CA ALA A 206 29.55 3.87 -14.17
C ALA A 206 28.75 4.94 -14.93
N ILE A 207 27.63 5.40 -14.34
CA ILE A 207 26.78 6.43 -14.96
C ILE A 207 27.59 7.68 -15.31
N ASN A 208 27.42 8.20 -16.53
CA ASN A 208 28.11 9.42 -16.99
C ASN A 208 27.56 10.72 -16.37
N ASN A 209 26.37 10.69 -15.77
CA ASN A 209 25.79 11.86 -15.11
C ASN A 209 26.54 12.17 -13.80
N LYS A 210 27.37 13.22 -13.84
CA LYS A 210 28.22 13.62 -12.71
C LYS A 210 27.42 14.16 -11.52
N ASP A 211 26.24 14.68 -11.74
CA ASP A 211 25.38 15.29 -10.72
C ASP A 211 24.77 14.26 -9.77
N LEU A 212 24.79 12.99 -10.15
CA LEU A 212 24.34 11.90 -9.28
C LEU A 212 25.37 11.49 -8.22
N TYR A 213 26.67 11.80 -8.46
CA TYR A 213 27.75 11.45 -7.54
C TYR A 213 27.89 12.45 -6.42
N LEU A 214 28.02 11.94 -5.20
CA LEU A 214 28.05 12.76 -4.01
C LEU A 214 29.43 13.39 -3.77
N SER A 215 29.43 14.65 -3.42
CA SER A 215 30.58 15.34 -2.83
C SER A 215 30.85 14.84 -1.40
N SER A 216 32.03 15.11 -0.87
CA SER A 216 32.38 14.78 0.52
C SER A 216 31.43 15.42 1.53
N GLU A 217 30.97 16.65 1.26
CA GLU A 217 30.02 17.35 2.12
C GLU A 217 28.63 16.67 2.12
N GLU A 218 28.14 16.27 0.95
CA GLU A 218 26.86 15.55 0.85
C GLU A 218 26.92 14.18 1.53
N ILE A 219 28.02 13.46 1.39
CA ILE A 219 28.25 12.19 2.10
C ILE A 219 28.09 12.37 3.61
N GLU A 220 28.69 13.40 4.19
CA GLU A 220 28.54 13.66 5.64
C GLU A 220 27.12 14.07 6.01
N LYS A 221 26.42 14.86 5.16
CA LYS A 221 25.00 15.17 5.36
C LYS A 221 24.15 13.90 5.36
N PHE A 222 24.35 12.99 4.41
CA PHE A 222 23.62 11.72 4.37
C PHE A 222 23.92 10.81 5.56
N LYS A 223 25.19 10.67 5.96
CA LYS A 223 25.57 9.92 7.18
C LYS A 223 24.81 10.45 8.40
N LYS A 224 24.78 11.79 8.57
CA LYS A 224 24.06 12.44 9.68
C LYS A 224 22.56 12.16 9.61
N GLN A 225 21.92 12.25 8.43
CA GLN A 225 20.50 12.00 8.24
C GLN A 225 20.12 10.54 8.51
N LYS A 226 20.98 9.57 8.10
CA LYS A 226 20.75 8.14 8.29
C LYS A 226 21.11 7.62 9.68
N LYS A 227 21.83 8.40 10.48
CA LYS A 227 22.11 8.06 11.88
C LYS A 227 20.81 8.02 12.70
N GLY A 228 20.68 7.02 13.56
CA GLY A 228 19.59 6.95 14.52
C GLY A 228 19.67 8.10 15.54
N PHE A 229 18.51 8.51 16.01
CA PHE A 229 18.43 9.51 17.08
C PHE A 229 17.24 9.22 18.01
N GLN A 230 17.34 9.70 19.23
CA GLN A 230 16.24 9.77 20.19
C GLN A 230 16.18 11.17 20.76
N THR A 231 14.98 11.68 20.90
CA THR A 231 14.72 13.00 21.48
C THR A 231 13.39 12.99 22.24
N VAL A 232 13.22 13.89 23.18
CA VAL A 232 11.93 14.09 23.85
C VAL A 232 11.17 15.17 23.09
N LYS A 233 9.97 14.86 22.62
CA LYS A 233 9.05 15.82 22.02
C LYS A 233 7.88 16.10 22.96
N THR A 234 7.37 17.33 22.90
CA THR A 234 6.15 17.73 23.63
C THR A 234 4.99 17.79 22.66
N SER A 235 3.88 17.12 22.98
CA SER A 235 2.64 17.20 22.21
C SER A 235 1.99 18.58 22.35
N ARG A 236 1.01 18.88 21.49
CA ARG A 236 0.21 20.13 21.61
C ARG A 236 -0.53 20.25 22.96
N THR A 237 -0.76 19.12 23.62
CA THR A 237 -1.40 19.04 24.94
C THR A 237 -0.41 19.06 26.11
N GLY A 238 0.87 19.37 25.88
CA GLY A 238 1.90 19.44 26.92
C GLY A 238 2.52 18.08 27.32
N HIS A 239 2.03 16.95 26.80
CA HIS A 239 2.57 15.64 27.15
C HIS A 239 3.93 15.39 26.49
N LYS A 240 4.95 15.06 27.29
CA LYS A 240 6.29 14.68 26.83
C LYS A 240 6.33 13.21 26.45
N TYR A 241 6.89 12.92 25.27
CA TYR A 241 7.05 11.54 24.79
C TYR A 241 8.42 11.37 24.12
N GLN A 242 8.97 10.17 24.22
CA GLN A 242 10.18 9.83 23.49
C GLN A 242 9.87 9.65 22.00
N TYR A 243 10.57 10.38 21.17
CA TYR A 243 10.53 10.27 19.72
C TYR A 243 11.91 9.91 19.22
N GLY A 244 12.01 8.85 18.42
CA GLY A 244 13.27 8.41 17.87
C GLY A 244 13.11 7.62 16.58
N MET A 245 14.19 7.55 15.84
CA MET A 245 14.32 6.72 14.66
C MET A 245 15.59 5.89 14.77
N GLY A 246 15.50 4.60 14.48
CA GLY A 246 16.67 3.71 14.42
C GLY A 246 17.65 4.16 13.33
N SER A 247 18.91 3.71 13.36
CA SER A 247 19.87 3.94 12.28
C SER A 247 19.45 3.23 10.99
N MET A 248 19.83 3.79 9.85
CA MET A 248 19.70 3.17 8.54
C MET A 248 21.10 2.81 8.01
N GLN A 249 21.18 1.73 7.26
CA GLN A 249 22.43 1.35 6.60
C GLN A 249 22.86 2.44 5.62
N PHE A 250 24.14 2.72 5.56
CA PHE A 250 24.76 3.67 4.63
C PHE A 250 26.15 3.17 4.18
N PRO A 251 26.38 3.07 2.87
CA PRO A 251 25.40 3.20 1.77
C PRO A 251 24.30 2.13 1.86
N ASP A 252 23.24 2.29 1.08
CA ASP A 252 22.18 1.29 0.98
C ASP A 252 22.73 0.00 0.36
N PRO A 253 22.34 -1.18 0.88
CA PRO A 253 22.80 -2.47 0.35
C PRO A 253 22.22 -2.71 -1.04
N ILE A 254 23.05 -3.17 -1.97
CA ILE A 254 22.62 -3.46 -3.34
C ILE A 254 22.25 -4.94 -3.56
N ASP A 255 22.50 -5.79 -2.57
CA ASP A 255 22.19 -7.23 -2.53
C ASP A 255 20.77 -7.52 -2.01
N LYS A 256 19.95 -6.51 -1.87
CA LYS A 256 18.57 -6.58 -1.36
C LYS A 256 17.62 -5.74 -2.21
N PRO A 257 16.29 -6.00 -2.14
CA PRO A 257 15.30 -5.11 -2.74
C PRO A 257 15.38 -3.70 -2.15
N ALA A 258 15.11 -2.71 -2.98
CA ALA A 258 15.05 -1.30 -2.57
C ALA A 258 14.07 -1.09 -1.42
N ARG A 259 14.35 -0.10 -0.59
CA ARG A 259 13.32 0.48 0.28
C ARG A 259 12.21 1.10 -0.60
N THR A 260 11.09 1.47 0.00
CA THR A 260 10.06 2.23 -0.73
C THR A 260 10.65 3.51 -1.32
N ILE A 261 10.58 3.68 -2.64
CA ILE A 261 10.89 4.93 -3.33
C ILE A 261 9.90 6.00 -2.85
N VAL A 262 10.43 7.17 -2.51
CA VAL A 262 9.65 8.30 -1.99
C VAL A 262 9.69 9.48 -2.96
N THR A 263 8.72 10.38 -2.85
CA THR A 263 8.62 11.57 -3.72
C THR A 263 9.80 12.55 -3.56
N SER A 264 10.54 12.46 -2.46
CA SER A 264 11.72 13.26 -2.16
C SER A 264 13.04 12.57 -2.50
N GLU A 265 13.04 11.56 -3.38
CA GLU A 265 14.22 10.78 -3.73
C GLU A 265 15.37 11.64 -4.33
N SER A 266 15.03 12.78 -4.92
CA SER A 266 16.01 13.74 -5.46
C SER A 266 16.70 14.64 -4.42
N THR A 267 16.33 14.55 -3.14
CA THR A 267 16.82 15.47 -2.10
C THR A 267 17.71 14.77 -1.08
N VAL A 268 18.54 15.56 -0.37
CA VAL A 268 19.32 15.04 0.77
C VAL A 268 18.36 14.76 1.92
N SER A 269 17.82 13.57 1.95
CA SER A 269 16.93 13.11 2.99
C SER A 269 17.32 11.74 3.54
N ARG A 270 16.81 11.42 4.72
CA ARG A 270 17.01 10.10 5.31
C ARG A 270 16.54 8.96 4.42
N MET A 271 15.46 9.19 3.65
CA MET A 271 14.81 8.15 2.85
C MET A 271 15.45 7.97 1.47
N THR A 272 16.20 8.94 0.97
CA THR A 272 16.90 8.87 -0.32
C THR A 272 17.87 7.70 -0.35
N HIS A 273 17.87 6.96 -1.45
CA HIS A 273 18.80 5.86 -1.65
C HIS A 273 20.17 6.41 -2.05
N VAL A 274 21.18 5.97 -1.34
CA VAL A 274 22.60 6.21 -1.68
C VAL A 274 23.27 4.86 -1.82
N ILE A 275 23.80 4.60 -2.99
CA ILE A 275 24.46 3.33 -3.33
C ILE A 275 25.95 3.55 -3.64
N LYS A 276 26.71 2.46 -3.58
CA LYS A 276 28.05 2.40 -4.11
C LYS A 276 27.95 1.96 -5.57
N ASP A 277 28.36 2.82 -6.50
CA ASP A 277 28.30 2.51 -7.92
C ASP A 277 29.19 1.28 -8.23
N PRO A 278 28.66 0.24 -8.88
CA PRO A 278 29.42 -0.98 -9.14
C PRO A 278 30.57 -0.79 -10.15
N GLY A 279 30.52 0.23 -10.99
CA GLY A 279 31.56 0.46 -12.01
C GLY A 279 32.77 1.23 -11.53
N ASN A 280 32.62 2.15 -10.57
CA ASN A 280 33.72 3.02 -10.12
C ASN A 280 33.85 3.14 -8.59
N ASN A 281 33.02 2.43 -7.83
CA ASN A 281 33.02 2.42 -6.37
C ASN A 281 32.70 3.77 -5.68
N ARG A 282 32.31 4.80 -6.40
CA ARG A 282 31.91 6.09 -5.83
C ARG A 282 30.50 6.03 -5.28
N LEU A 283 30.21 6.86 -4.28
CA LEU A 283 28.86 6.99 -3.76
C LEU A 283 28.03 7.91 -4.61
N ARG A 284 26.79 7.50 -4.91
CA ARG A 284 25.81 8.27 -5.68
C ARG A 284 24.37 7.97 -5.26
N VAL A 285 23.46 8.83 -5.65
CA VAL A 285 22.02 8.54 -5.59
C VAL A 285 21.60 7.66 -6.77
N LEU A 286 20.41 7.09 -6.70
CA LEU A 286 19.80 6.39 -7.84
C LEU A 286 19.48 7.40 -8.95
N SER A 287 19.63 7.00 -10.21
CA SER A 287 19.15 7.80 -11.35
C SER A 287 17.62 7.68 -11.49
N PRO A 288 16.94 8.60 -12.21
CA PRO A 288 15.53 8.48 -12.52
C PRO A 288 15.18 7.14 -13.18
N VAL A 289 15.98 6.68 -14.15
CA VAL A 289 15.81 5.39 -14.84
C VAL A 289 15.90 4.21 -13.87
N GLU A 290 16.82 4.24 -12.91
CA GLU A 290 16.89 3.18 -11.90
C GLU A 290 15.66 3.17 -10.99
N THR A 291 15.07 4.33 -10.68
CA THR A 291 13.81 4.37 -9.93
C THR A 291 12.60 3.87 -10.75
N GLU A 292 12.62 4.07 -12.08
CA GLU A 292 11.66 3.47 -13.01
C GLU A 292 11.76 1.93 -12.97
N ARG A 293 12.96 1.37 -13.12
CA ARG A 293 13.22 -0.07 -13.03
C ARG A 293 12.78 -0.67 -11.69
N ILE A 294 13.01 0.03 -10.57
CA ILE A 294 12.59 -0.40 -9.24
C ILE A 294 11.07 -0.46 -9.11
N ASN A 295 10.33 0.35 -9.86
CA ASN A 295 8.87 0.28 -9.98
C ASN A 295 8.40 -0.58 -11.17
N THR A 296 9.31 -1.29 -11.83
CA THR A 296 9.07 -2.14 -13.01
C THR A 296 8.46 -1.39 -14.21
N PHE A 297 8.79 -0.11 -14.37
CA PHE A 297 8.52 0.65 -15.59
C PHE A 297 9.61 0.38 -16.63
N PRO A 298 9.31 0.55 -17.93
CA PRO A 298 10.34 0.63 -18.97
C PRO A 298 11.30 1.80 -18.73
N ASP A 299 12.53 1.64 -19.18
CA ASP A 299 13.54 2.72 -19.11
C ASP A 299 13.06 3.97 -19.85
N GLY A 300 13.28 5.13 -19.25
CA GLY A 300 12.91 6.43 -19.83
C GLY A 300 11.40 6.72 -19.83
N TRP A 301 10.60 5.94 -19.12
CA TRP A 301 9.13 6.12 -19.09
C TRP A 301 8.69 7.52 -18.64
N THR A 302 9.45 8.15 -17.75
CA THR A 302 9.17 9.51 -17.25
C THR A 302 9.99 10.58 -17.97
N GLU A 303 10.76 10.22 -19.00
CA GLU A 303 11.59 11.13 -19.76
C GLU A 303 10.77 11.82 -20.85
N LEU A 304 10.44 13.07 -20.61
CA LEU A 304 9.71 13.92 -21.55
C LEU A 304 10.40 15.27 -21.66
N GLU A 305 10.29 15.93 -22.82
CA GLU A 305 10.81 17.26 -23.02
C GLU A 305 10.26 18.24 -21.97
N GLY A 306 11.13 19.00 -21.33
CA GLY A 306 10.79 19.95 -20.27
C GLY A 306 10.56 19.35 -18.90
N VAL A 307 10.58 18.03 -18.73
CA VAL A 307 10.46 17.37 -17.43
C VAL A 307 11.83 17.24 -16.77
N ILE A 308 12.00 17.91 -15.63
CA ILE A 308 13.24 17.86 -14.83
C ILE A 308 13.27 16.60 -13.95
N ASP A 309 14.46 16.13 -13.60
CA ASP A 309 14.66 14.89 -12.84
C ASP A 309 13.90 14.86 -11.51
N SER A 310 13.76 16.00 -10.82
CA SER A 310 12.98 16.04 -9.56
C SER A 310 11.51 15.63 -9.76
N ASN A 311 10.91 15.98 -10.91
CA ASN A 311 9.55 15.57 -11.25
C ASN A 311 9.48 14.08 -11.59
N ARG A 312 10.52 13.53 -12.23
CA ARG A 312 10.65 12.10 -12.50
C ARG A 312 10.69 11.30 -11.20
N TYR A 313 11.52 11.69 -10.25
CA TYR A 313 11.56 11.07 -8.91
C TYR A 313 10.23 11.21 -8.15
N PHE A 314 9.61 12.40 -8.21
CA PHE A 314 8.32 12.63 -7.59
C PHE A 314 7.24 11.68 -8.12
N THR A 315 7.22 11.49 -9.44
CA THR A 315 6.30 10.57 -10.12
C THR A 315 6.54 9.13 -9.67
N MET A 316 7.80 8.68 -9.63
CA MET A 316 8.15 7.32 -9.19
C MET A 316 7.88 7.09 -7.69
N GLY A 317 7.99 8.11 -6.86
CA GLY A 317 7.61 8.03 -5.44
C GLY A 317 6.11 7.77 -5.23
N ASN A 318 5.26 8.29 -6.12
CA ASN A 318 3.81 8.08 -6.10
C ASN A 318 3.39 6.80 -6.85
N ALA A 319 4.21 6.30 -7.76
CA ALA A 319 3.88 5.15 -8.60
C ALA A 319 3.71 3.84 -7.80
N LEU A 320 3.09 2.87 -8.43
CA LEU A 320 3.03 1.47 -7.98
C LEU A 320 4.09 0.63 -8.70
N VAL A 321 4.33 -0.57 -8.20
CA VAL A 321 5.09 -1.59 -8.92
C VAL A 321 4.20 -2.13 -10.03
N VAL A 322 4.52 -1.82 -11.29
CA VAL A 322 3.63 -2.03 -12.45
C VAL A 322 3.31 -3.50 -12.66
N ASP A 323 4.34 -4.36 -12.63
CA ASP A 323 4.14 -5.80 -12.87
C ASP A 323 3.31 -6.46 -11.75
N LEU A 324 3.39 -5.98 -10.51
CA LEU A 324 2.49 -6.41 -9.44
C LEU A 324 1.02 -6.05 -9.75
N VAL A 325 0.78 -4.83 -10.22
CA VAL A 325 -0.58 -4.37 -10.59
C VAL A 325 -1.08 -5.13 -11.81
N LYS A 326 -0.20 -5.44 -12.77
CA LYS A 326 -0.50 -6.28 -13.94
C LYS A 326 -0.96 -7.67 -13.51
N GLU A 327 -0.22 -8.36 -12.61
CA GLU A 327 -0.64 -9.67 -12.10
C GLU A 327 -2.04 -9.62 -11.45
N ILE A 328 -2.30 -8.59 -10.62
CA ILE A 328 -3.63 -8.40 -10.00
C ILE A 328 -4.69 -8.19 -11.08
N GLY A 329 -4.41 -7.35 -12.08
CA GLY A 329 -5.33 -7.04 -13.17
C GLY A 329 -5.67 -8.27 -14.03
N GLU A 330 -4.70 -9.12 -14.34
CA GLU A 330 -4.90 -10.36 -15.09
C GLU A 330 -5.84 -11.33 -14.34
N GLU A 331 -5.69 -11.45 -13.01
CA GLU A 331 -6.59 -12.26 -12.21
C GLU A 331 -8.00 -11.66 -12.12
N MET A 332 -8.11 -10.34 -12.01
CA MET A 332 -9.40 -9.65 -12.05
C MET A 332 -10.12 -9.87 -13.38
N LEU A 333 -9.41 -9.83 -14.49
CA LEU A 333 -9.99 -10.08 -15.82
C LEU A 333 -10.57 -11.48 -15.93
N LYS A 334 -9.96 -12.49 -15.30
CA LYS A 334 -10.52 -13.86 -15.26
C LYS A 334 -11.87 -13.90 -14.54
N ILE A 335 -12.05 -13.07 -13.49
CA ILE A 335 -13.31 -12.95 -12.76
C ILE A 335 -14.34 -12.23 -13.64
N ILE A 336 -13.99 -11.05 -14.14
CA ILE A 336 -14.88 -10.19 -14.94
C ILE A 336 -15.40 -10.90 -16.19
N ASN A 337 -14.54 -11.68 -16.84
CA ASN A 337 -14.92 -12.43 -18.06
C ASN A 337 -15.86 -13.60 -17.79
N LYS A 338 -15.99 -14.08 -16.55
CA LYS A 338 -17.01 -15.08 -16.20
C LYS A 338 -18.40 -14.51 -16.05
N ASP A 339 -18.51 -13.20 -15.87
CA ASP A 339 -19.77 -12.48 -15.74
C ASP A 339 -20.31 -11.95 -17.09
N ARG A 340 -19.52 -12.05 -18.15
CA ARG A 340 -19.89 -11.74 -19.53
C ARG A 340 -20.40 -12.96 -20.27
#